data_73a4c3f2cd0640a911ee36907787ea72
#
_entry.id   73a4c3f2cd0640a911ee36907787ea72
#
_cell.length_a   1.000
_cell.length_b   1.000
_cell.length_c   1.000
_cell.angle_alpha   90.00
_cell.angle_beta   90.00
_cell.angle_gamma   90.00
#
_symmetry.space_group_name_H-M   'P 1'
#
loop_
_entity.id
_entity.type
_entity.pdbx_description
1 polymer ?
#
loop_
_entity_poly.entity_id
_entity_poly.type
_entity_poly.pdbx_seq_one_letter_code
_entity_poly.pdbx_strand_id
1 'polypeptide(L)'
;GKGEALEYAARHSFKTCYTVDIDVDMVQYSYDKLKDISTCDIEFLVGKSTDILEEYVPQLPKESPTLFFLDAHFPGADFQKCTYEESINEHKDDAVPLEEEINIILKNRDASKDVIIIDDLMLYEDGKYDHLNLSSGQGWLQKEFGLEVNSKFLYEKFEKTHDFKKELRSQGYLIITPKL
;
A
#
# COMPACT_ATOMS: atom_id res chain seq x y z
N GLY A 1 3.16 -2.11 9.22
CA GLY A 1 4.36 -1.36 9.62
C GLY A 1 4.22 -0.70 11.00
N LYS A 2 5.14 0.22 11.33
CA LYS A 2 5.22 0.88 12.65
C LYS A 2 4.21 2.04 12.86
N GLY A 3 3.22 2.15 12.01
CA GLY A 3 2.11 3.10 12.14
C GLY A 3 2.47 4.57 11.94
N GLU A 4 3.54 4.90 11.24
CA GLU A 4 3.96 6.31 11.05
C GLU A 4 3.02 7.05 10.10
N ALA A 5 2.69 6.46 8.95
CA ALA A 5 1.70 7.02 8.03
C ALA A 5 0.31 7.09 8.66
N LEU A 6 -0.08 6.06 9.43
CA LEU A 6 -1.33 6.03 10.18
C LEU A 6 -1.40 7.15 11.23
N GLU A 7 -0.32 7.39 12.00
CA GLU A 7 -0.27 8.48 12.98
C GLU A 7 -0.50 9.84 12.30
N TYR A 8 0.14 10.05 11.17
CA TYR A 8 -0.06 11.27 10.40
C TYR A 8 -1.53 11.39 9.95
N ALA A 9 -2.10 10.36 9.36
CA ALA A 9 -3.50 10.35 8.93
C ALA A 9 -4.45 10.62 10.11
N ALA A 10 -4.31 9.91 11.20
CA ALA A 10 -5.17 10.02 12.38
C ALA A 10 -5.17 11.43 13.02
N ARG A 11 -4.07 12.19 12.85
CA ARG A 11 -3.96 13.58 13.31
C ARG A 11 -4.48 14.62 12.31
N HIS A 12 -4.82 14.22 11.07
CA HIS A 12 -5.14 15.12 9.95
C HIS A 12 -6.50 14.87 9.31
N SER A 13 -7.59 15.13 10.06
CA SER A 13 -8.94 15.26 9.53
C SER A 13 -9.61 14.00 8.94
N PHE A 14 -9.02 12.83 9.11
CA PHE A 14 -9.72 11.58 8.81
C PHE A 14 -10.67 11.22 9.98
N LYS A 15 -11.87 10.76 9.64
CA LYS A 15 -12.85 10.32 10.65
C LYS A 15 -12.54 8.92 11.14
N THR A 16 -12.24 8.03 10.20
CA THR A 16 -11.92 6.64 10.46
C THR A 16 -10.67 6.27 9.68
N CYS A 17 -9.77 5.55 10.32
CA CYS A 17 -8.59 4.96 9.71
C CYS A 17 -8.58 3.45 9.94
N TYR A 18 -8.26 2.70 8.91
CA TYR A 18 -8.01 1.26 8.99
C TYR A 18 -6.52 1.02 8.75
N THR A 19 -5.90 0.22 9.59
CA THR A 19 -4.52 -0.23 9.36
C THR A 19 -4.48 -1.74 9.32
N VAL A 20 -3.75 -2.26 8.37
CA VAL A 20 -3.62 -3.70 8.11
C VAL A 20 -2.16 -4.07 8.10
N ASP A 21 -1.81 -5.14 8.78
CA ASP A 21 -0.52 -5.77 8.66
C ASP A 21 -0.68 -7.28 8.86
N ILE A 22 0.05 -8.09 8.12
CA ILE A 22 0.06 -9.54 8.30
C ILE A 22 0.76 -9.93 9.61
N ASP A 23 1.65 -9.08 10.09
CA ASP A 23 2.44 -9.28 11.29
C ASP A 23 1.71 -8.73 12.52
N VAL A 24 1.26 -9.64 13.40
CA VAL A 24 0.54 -9.30 14.64
C VAL A 24 1.35 -8.39 15.56
N ASP A 25 2.68 -8.52 15.59
CA ASP A 25 3.53 -7.69 16.45
C ASP A 25 3.56 -6.25 15.95
N MET A 26 3.51 -6.04 14.63
CA MET A 26 3.46 -4.71 14.02
C MET A 26 2.11 -4.04 14.27
N VAL A 27 1.02 -4.81 14.18
CA VAL A 27 -0.32 -4.32 14.53
C VAL A 27 -0.38 -3.94 16.01
N GLN A 28 0.13 -4.79 16.90
CA GLN A 28 0.18 -4.51 18.33
C GLN A 28 1.04 -3.28 18.66
N TYR A 29 2.20 -3.15 18.01
CA TYR A 29 3.04 -1.96 18.17
C TYR A 29 2.30 -0.68 17.75
N SER A 30 1.65 -0.70 16.60
CA SER A 30 0.86 0.43 16.10
C SER A 30 -0.30 0.77 17.03
N TYR A 31 -1.00 -0.24 17.56
CA TYR A 31 -2.06 -0.07 18.55
C TYR A 31 -1.53 0.62 19.81
N ASP A 32 -0.46 0.11 20.41
CA ASP A 32 0.10 0.68 21.65
C ASP A 32 0.57 2.13 21.47
N LYS A 33 1.07 2.45 20.28
CA LYS A 33 1.49 3.81 19.92
C LYS A 33 0.33 4.78 19.75
N LEU A 34 -0.82 4.32 19.22
CA LEU A 34 -1.87 5.19 18.70
C LEU A 34 -3.22 5.07 19.42
N LYS A 35 -3.41 4.13 20.34
CA LYS A 35 -4.67 3.87 21.05
C LYS A 35 -5.25 5.08 21.79
N ASP A 36 -4.41 6.04 22.18
CA ASP A 36 -4.83 7.24 22.91
C ASP A 36 -5.17 8.42 21.97
N ILE A 37 -5.08 8.24 20.64
CA ILE A 37 -5.53 9.26 19.69
C ILE A 37 -7.05 9.25 19.64
N SER A 38 -7.66 10.36 20.06
CA SER A 38 -9.12 10.51 20.14
C SER A 38 -9.73 11.32 18.98
N THR A 39 -8.90 11.78 18.03
CA THR A 39 -9.33 12.61 16.89
C THR A 39 -9.81 11.79 15.68
N CYS A 40 -9.59 10.49 15.70
CA CYS A 40 -9.91 9.56 14.63
C CYS A 40 -10.26 8.20 15.23
N ASP A 41 -11.28 7.54 14.69
CA ASP A 41 -11.55 6.14 15.00
C ASP A 41 -10.56 5.27 14.24
N ILE A 42 -9.75 4.47 14.94
CA ILE A 42 -8.72 3.65 14.33
C ILE A 42 -9.06 2.16 14.52
N GLU A 43 -9.17 1.44 13.44
CA GLU A 43 -9.29 -0.01 13.43
C GLU A 43 -7.97 -0.68 13.07
N PHE A 44 -7.53 -1.60 13.92
CA PHE A 44 -6.27 -2.31 13.80
C PHE A 44 -6.55 -3.76 13.38
N LEU A 45 -6.15 -4.13 12.18
CA LEU A 45 -6.52 -5.39 11.54
C LEU A 45 -5.27 -6.24 11.29
N VAL A 46 -5.34 -7.51 11.65
CA VAL A 46 -4.28 -8.50 11.39
C VAL A 46 -4.73 -9.39 10.24
N GLY A 47 -3.95 -9.44 9.18
CA GLY A 47 -4.24 -10.30 8.04
C GLY A 47 -3.55 -9.87 6.77
N LYS A 48 -3.75 -10.64 5.72
CA LYS A 48 -3.32 -10.26 4.37
C LYS A 48 -4.11 -9.04 3.90
N SER A 49 -3.44 -8.09 3.26
CA SER A 49 -4.10 -6.89 2.74
C SER A 49 -5.23 -7.22 1.77
N THR A 50 -5.06 -8.23 0.92
CA THR A 50 -6.06 -8.69 -0.04
C THR A 50 -7.32 -9.22 0.66
N ASP A 51 -7.19 -10.07 1.68
CA ASP A 51 -8.33 -10.62 2.43
C ASP A 51 -9.10 -9.50 3.13
N ILE A 52 -8.38 -8.59 3.79
CA ILE A 52 -8.99 -7.46 4.49
C ILE A 52 -9.66 -6.48 3.53
N LEU A 53 -9.05 -6.17 2.38
CA LEU A 53 -9.67 -5.32 1.37
C LEU A 53 -10.96 -5.95 0.81
N GLU A 54 -10.98 -7.26 0.53
CA GLU A 54 -12.19 -7.95 0.04
C GLU A 54 -13.33 -7.89 1.07
N GLU A 55 -13.02 -7.96 2.37
CA GLU A 55 -14.01 -7.87 3.45
C GLU A 55 -14.49 -6.44 3.72
N TYR A 56 -13.55 -5.47 3.80
CA TYR A 56 -13.86 -4.13 4.31
C TYR A 56 -14.24 -3.12 3.22
N VAL A 57 -13.69 -3.20 2.01
CA VAL A 57 -14.00 -2.22 0.93
C VAL A 57 -15.50 -2.14 0.63
N PRO A 58 -16.26 -3.25 0.58
CA PRO A 58 -17.72 -3.19 0.38
C PRO A 58 -18.49 -2.44 1.48
N GLN A 59 -17.90 -2.35 2.68
CA GLN A 59 -18.51 -1.75 3.87
C GLN A 59 -18.21 -0.24 3.98
N LEU A 60 -17.22 0.26 3.24
CA LEU A 60 -16.85 1.67 3.27
C LEU A 60 -17.99 2.55 2.72
N PRO A 61 -18.19 3.76 3.28
CA PRO A 61 -19.20 4.70 2.78
C PRO A 61 -19.00 5.02 1.30
N LYS A 62 -19.98 4.71 0.46
CA LYS A 62 -19.89 4.87 -1.01
C LYS A 62 -19.77 6.32 -1.45
N GLU A 63 -20.39 7.25 -0.70
CA GLU A 63 -20.43 8.66 -1.06
C GLU A 63 -19.23 9.47 -0.52
N SER A 64 -18.45 8.89 0.37
CA SER A 64 -17.28 9.56 0.96
C SER A 64 -16.01 9.11 0.24
N PRO A 65 -15.14 10.06 -0.15
CA PRO A 65 -13.83 9.73 -0.67
C PRO A 65 -13.02 8.92 0.35
N THR A 66 -12.28 7.94 -0.13
CA THR A 66 -11.35 7.14 0.67
C THR A 66 -9.94 7.38 0.17
N LEU A 67 -8.97 7.41 1.08
CA LEU A 67 -7.56 7.34 0.74
C LEU A 67 -7.08 5.91 0.99
N PHE A 68 -6.61 5.26 -0.05
CA PHE A 68 -5.91 3.98 0.02
C PHE A 68 -4.41 4.23 -0.02
N PHE A 69 -3.70 3.83 1.04
CA PHE A 69 -2.25 3.83 1.11
C PHE A 69 -1.79 2.37 1.01
N LEU A 70 -1.25 1.99 -0.13
CA LEU A 70 -0.88 0.61 -0.45
C LEU A 70 0.64 0.46 -0.36
N ASP A 71 1.08 -0.32 0.62
CA ASP A 71 2.47 -0.49 1.04
C ASP A 71 2.77 -1.97 1.38
N ALA A 72 1.90 -2.88 0.96
CA ALA A 72 2.07 -4.30 1.27
C ALA A 72 3.06 -4.95 0.32
N HIS A 73 4.17 -5.42 0.87
CA HIS A 73 5.17 -6.22 0.16
C HIS A 73 6.06 -7.00 1.15
N PHE A 74 6.71 -8.04 0.68
CA PHE A 74 7.74 -8.83 1.36
C PHE A 74 7.48 -9.09 2.86
N PRO A 75 6.42 -9.83 3.23
CA PRO A 75 6.07 -10.07 4.63
C PRO A 75 7.26 -10.47 5.49
N GLY A 76 7.53 -9.69 6.55
CA GLY A 76 8.60 -9.93 7.51
C GLY A 76 10.00 -9.45 7.10
N ALA A 77 10.29 -9.25 5.82
CA ALA A 77 11.65 -8.92 5.37
C ALA A 77 12.11 -7.54 5.85
N ASP A 78 11.27 -6.51 5.74
CA ASP A 78 11.60 -5.15 6.15
C ASP A 78 11.82 -5.00 7.66
N PHE A 79 11.29 -5.95 8.44
CA PHE A 79 11.47 -6.02 9.89
C PHE A 79 12.59 -6.98 10.32
N GLN A 80 13.39 -7.48 9.37
CA GLN A 80 14.51 -8.41 9.61
C GLN A 80 14.08 -9.73 10.28
N LYS A 81 12.82 -10.15 10.11
CA LYS A 81 12.31 -11.44 10.56
C LYS A 81 12.69 -12.57 9.61
N CYS A 82 12.91 -12.26 8.34
CA CYS A 82 13.42 -13.15 7.30
C CYS A 82 14.18 -12.34 6.23
N THR A 83 14.81 -13.02 5.30
CA THR A 83 15.38 -12.40 4.09
C THR A 83 14.29 -12.14 3.06
N TYR A 84 14.55 -11.28 2.07
CA TYR A 84 13.63 -11.07 0.94
C TYR A 84 13.39 -12.37 0.15
N GLU A 85 14.43 -13.20 -0.01
CA GLU A 85 14.30 -14.50 -0.68
C GLU A 85 13.39 -15.46 0.10
N GLU A 86 13.53 -15.55 1.41
CA GLU A 86 12.66 -16.34 2.27
C GLU A 86 11.21 -15.84 2.20
N SER A 87 11.00 -14.51 2.33
CA SER A 87 9.68 -13.91 2.22
C SER A 87 9.00 -14.23 0.89
N ILE A 88 9.70 -14.09 -0.24
CA ILE A 88 9.16 -14.38 -1.56
C ILE A 88 8.85 -15.86 -1.73
N ASN A 89 9.71 -16.75 -1.24
CA ASN A 89 9.49 -18.20 -1.35
C ASN A 89 8.32 -18.68 -0.49
N GLU A 90 8.13 -18.11 0.70
CA GLU A 90 7.05 -18.47 1.62
C GLU A 90 5.71 -17.82 1.26
N HIS A 91 5.74 -16.61 0.68
CA HIS A 91 4.58 -15.79 0.41
C HIS A 91 4.47 -15.40 -1.06
N LYS A 92 4.75 -16.33 -1.99
CA LYS A 92 4.90 -16.04 -3.42
C LYS A 92 3.79 -15.17 -3.99
N ASP A 93 2.54 -15.47 -3.65
CA ASP A 93 1.35 -14.77 -4.17
C ASP A 93 1.09 -13.45 -3.42
N ASP A 94 1.61 -13.32 -2.20
CA ASP A 94 1.44 -12.13 -1.34
C ASP A 94 2.70 -11.26 -1.30
N ALA A 95 3.79 -11.68 -1.96
CA ALA A 95 5.06 -10.96 -1.88
C ALA A 95 4.99 -9.55 -2.47
N VAL A 96 4.14 -9.33 -3.47
CA VAL A 96 3.90 -8.02 -4.10
C VAL A 96 2.43 -7.95 -4.56
N PRO A 97 1.46 -7.76 -3.65
CA PRO A 97 0.03 -7.96 -3.91
C PRO A 97 -0.65 -6.78 -4.62
N LEU A 98 0.04 -5.71 -4.99
CA LEU A 98 -0.52 -4.44 -5.45
C LEU A 98 -1.58 -4.57 -6.56
N GLU A 99 -1.35 -5.42 -7.58
CA GLU A 99 -2.32 -5.56 -8.67
C GLU A 99 -3.61 -6.20 -8.19
N GLU A 100 -3.52 -7.17 -7.30
CA GLU A 100 -4.68 -7.82 -6.69
C GLU A 100 -5.43 -6.85 -5.76
N GLU A 101 -4.74 -6.10 -4.93
CA GLU A 101 -5.33 -5.05 -4.08
C GLU A 101 -6.14 -4.05 -4.89
N ILE A 102 -5.59 -3.54 -5.98
CA ILE A 102 -6.28 -2.61 -6.88
C ILE A 102 -7.50 -3.27 -7.55
N ASN A 103 -7.38 -4.52 -7.97
CA ASN A 103 -8.50 -5.26 -8.56
C ASN A 103 -9.64 -5.42 -7.56
N ILE A 104 -9.33 -5.74 -6.31
CA ILE A 104 -10.32 -5.87 -5.22
C ILE A 104 -11.01 -4.53 -4.96
N ILE A 105 -10.26 -3.44 -4.86
CA ILE A 105 -10.83 -2.09 -4.67
C ILE A 105 -11.81 -1.77 -5.79
N LEU A 106 -11.40 -1.90 -7.04
CA LEU A 106 -12.21 -1.56 -8.21
C LEU A 106 -13.42 -2.48 -8.42
N LYS A 107 -13.35 -3.73 -7.98
CA LYS A 107 -14.46 -4.69 -8.00
C LYS A 107 -15.55 -4.28 -7.01
N ASN A 108 -15.16 -3.75 -5.86
CA ASN A 108 -16.04 -3.57 -4.71
C ASN A 108 -16.56 -2.14 -4.52
N ARG A 109 -15.95 -1.12 -5.20
CA ARG A 109 -16.42 0.26 -5.15
C ARG A 109 -16.10 1.08 -6.39
N ASP A 110 -16.86 2.12 -6.62
CA ASP A 110 -16.51 3.18 -7.56
C ASP A 110 -15.43 4.07 -6.94
N ALA A 111 -14.18 3.86 -7.38
CA ALA A 111 -13.03 4.59 -6.86
C ALA A 111 -12.81 5.97 -7.55
N SER A 112 -13.76 6.46 -8.35
CA SER A 112 -13.59 7.70 -9.13
C SER A 112 -13.37 8.96 -8.27
N LYS A 113 -13.72 8.90 -6.98
CA LYS A 113 -13.52 9.99 -6.00
C LYS A 113 -12.38 9.68 -5.01
N ASP A 114 -11.78 8.52 -5.07
CA ASP A 114 -10.80 8.06 -4.10
C ASP A 114 -9.40 8.55 -4.45
N VAL A 115 -8.55 8.65 -3.45
CA VAL A 115 -7.12 8.90 -3.61
C VAL A 115 -6.38 7.60 -3.35
N ILE A 116 -5.44 7.25 -4.23
CA ILE A 116 -4.62 6.06 -4.06
C ILE A 116 -3.16 6.49 -4.02
N ILE A 117 -2.44 6.04 -3.01
CA ILE A 117 -1.00 6.25 -2.87
C ILE A 117 -0.35 4.87 -2.86
N ILE A 118 0.56 4.67 -3.80
CA ILE A 118 1.40 3.49 -3.86
C ILE A 118 2.76 3.86 -3.28
N ASP A 119 3.19 3.16 -2.24
CA ASP A 119 4.54 3.28 -1.70
C ASP A 119 5.53 2.40 -2.47
N ASP A 120 6.80 2.62 -2.26
CA ASP A 120 7.90 1.89 -2.89
C ASP A 120 7.78 1.76 -4.42
N LEU A 121 7.47 2.89 -5.07
CA LEU A 121 7.30 2.94 -6.53
C LEU A 121 8.49 2.34 -7.30
N MET A 122 9.68 2.37 -6.71
CA MET A 122 10.88 1.76 -7.29
C MET A 122 10.75 0.25 -7.56
N LEU A 123 9.84 -0.46 -6.88
CA LEU A 123 9.57 -1.88 -7.14
C LEU A 123 8.87 -2.10 -8.48
N TYR A 124 8.12 -1.10 -8.96
CA TYR A 124 7.19 -1.21 -10.07
C TYR A 124 7.62 -0.44 -11.32
N GLU A 125 8.50 0.57 -11.17
CA GLU A 125 8.95 1.42 -12.26
C GLU A 125 10.44 1.77 -12.15
N ASP A 126 11.06 1.99 -13.30
CA ASP A 126 12.39 2.57 -13.38
C ASP A 126 12.36 4.07 -13.08
N GLY A 127 13.33 4.56 -12.33
CA GLY A 127 13.40 5.97 -11.96
C GLY A 127 14.72 6.37 -11.31
N LYS A 128 14.86 7.66 -11.01
CA LYS A 128 15.98 8.21 -10.24
C LYS A 128 15.53 8.40 -8.80
N TYR A 129 15.53 7.32 -8.06
CA TYR A 129 15.14 7.33 -6.64
C TYR A 129 16.31 7.70 -5.75
N ASP A 130 16.04 8.40 -4.64
CA ASP A 130 17.08 8.83 -3.69
C ASP A 130 17.59 7.66 -2.81
N HIS A 131 16.85 6.56 -2.77
CA HIS A 131 17.18 5.42 -1.93
C HIS A 131 18.36 4.63 -2.50
N LEU A 132 19.45 4.54 -1.74
CA LEU A 132 20.65 3.72 -2.00
C LEU A 132 21.26 3.84 -3.41
N ASN A 133 20.96 4.88 -4.18
CA ASN A 133 21.34 5.03 -5.59
C ASN A 133 20.90 3.84 -6.47
N LEU A 134 19.87 3.12 -6.10
CA LEU A 134 19.29 2.05 -6.90
C LEU A 134 18.49 2.64 -8.05
N SER A 135 18.74 2.17 -9.25
CA SER A 135 18.05 2.68 -10.45
C SER A 135 16.63 2.12 -10.62
N SER A 136 16.35 0.95 -10.04
CA SER A 136 15.04 0.31 -10.13
C SER A 136 14.99 -0.98 -9.31
N GLY A 137 13.84 -1.24 -8.68
CA GLY A 137 13.54 -2.54 -8.07
C GLY A 137 12.92 -3.53 -9.06
N GLN A 138 12.25 -3.05 -10.12
CA GLN A 138 11.60 -3.88 -11.12
C GLN A 138 12.56 -4.89 -11.76
N GLY A 139 13.71 -4.42 -12.24
CA GLY A 139 14.72 -5.30 -12.82
C GLY A 139 15.36 -6.25 -11.80
N TRP A 140 15.45 -5.85 -10.54
CA TRP A 140 15.93 -6.69 -9.45
C TRP A 140 14.97 -7.85 -9.19
N LEU A 141 13.67 -7.59 -9.03
CA LEU A 141 12.65 -8.60 -8.80
C LEU A 141 12.59 -9.63 -9.94
N GLN A 142 12.62 -9.16 -11.19
CA GLN A 142 12.64 -10.04 -12.35
C GLN A 142 13.90 -10.90 -12.39
N LYS A 143 15.07 -10.30 -12.18
CA LYS A 143 16.36 -10.98 -12.33
C LYS A 143 16.64 -11.97 -11.22
N GLU A 144 16.38 -11.60 -9.96
CA GLU A 144 16.75 -12.41 -8.79
C GLU A 144 15.65 -13.42 -8.44
N PHE A 145 14.36 -13.10 -8.67
CA PHE A 145 13.23 -13.90 -8.21
C PHE A 145 12.27 -14.33 -9.34
N GLY A 146 12.47 -13.84 -10.56
CA GLY A 146 11.56 -14.14 -11.68
C GLY A 146 10.17 -13.51 -11.56
N LEU A 147 10.02 -12.49 -10.70
CA LEU A 147 8.76 -11.78 -10.50
C LEU A 147 8.66 -10.61 -11.49
N GLU A 148 7.64 -10.69 -12.36
CA GLU A 148 7.31 -9.59 -13.28
C GLU A 148 6.29 -8.68 -12.60
N VAL A 149 6.77 -7.53 -12.12
CA VAL A 149 5.93 -6.47 -11.54
C VAL A 149 6.10 -5.18 -12.33
N ASN A 150 5.01 -4.45 -12.52
CA ASN A 150 5.05 -3.13 -13.15
C ASN A 150 3.80 -2.33 -12.79
N SER A 151 3.86 -1.02 -12.98
CA SER A 151 2.74 -0.10 -12.69
C SER A 151 1.83 0.19 -13.88
N LYS A 152 2.03 -0.41 -15.06
CA LYS A 152 1.28 -0.08 -16.29
C LYS A 152 -0.22 -0.22 -16.12
N PHE A 153 -0.65 -1.28 -15.41
CA PHE A 153 -2.05 -1.53 -15.13
C PHE A 153 -2.72 -0.38 -14.35
N LEU A 154 -1.99 0.35 -13.50
CA LEU A 154 -2.52 1.51 -12.77
C LEU A 154 -2.92 2.62 -13.72
N TYR A 155 -2.06 2.95 -14.69
CA TYR A 155 -2.38 3.96 -15.70
C TYR A 155 -3.57 3.54 -16.56
N GLU A 156 -3.61 2.30 -17.02
CA GLU A 156 -4.72 1.75 -17.83
C GLU A 156 -6.06 1.82 -17.08
N LYS A 157 -6.07 1.53 -15.77
CA LYS A 157 -7.29 1.54 -14.96
C LYS A 157 -7.77 2.94 -14.59
N PHE A 158 -6.85 3.87 -14.34
CA PHE A 158 -7.19 5.16 -13.74
C PHE A 158 -7.04 6.37 -14.68
N GLU A 159 -6.39 6.25 -15.84
CA GLU A 159 -6.12 7.39 -16.74
C GLU A 159 -7.34 8.24 -17.14
N LYS A 160 -8.53 7.64 -17.18
CA LYS A 160 -9.76 8.34 -17.55
C LYS A 160 -10.35 9.20 -16.44
N THR A 161 -10.12 8.82 -15.20
CA THR A 161 -10.76 9.39 -14.01
C THR A 161 -9.80 10.10 -13.07
N HIS A 162 -8.49 9.83 -13.19
CA HIS A 162 -7.48 10.34 -12.25
C HIS A 162 -6.28 10.95 -12.96
N ASP A 163 -5.63 11.86 -12.23
CA ASP A 163 -4.31 12.39 -12.53
C ASP A 163 -3.25 11.64 -11.73
N PHE A 164 -2.02 11.61 -12.26
CA PHE A 164 -0.91 10.88 -11.67
C PHE A 164 0.22 11.84 -11.33
N LYS A 165 0.74 11.72 -10.11
CA LYS A 165 1.92 12.43 -9.66
C LYS A 165 2.94 11.46 -9.09
N LYS A 166 4.20 11.54 -9.54
CA LYS A 166 5.31 10.78 -8.98
C LYS A 166 6.11 11.65 -8.04
N GLU A 167 6.43 11.09 -6.88
CA GLU A 167 7.42 11.64 -5.96
C GLU A 167 8.56 10.63 -5.85
N LEU A 168 9.78 11.04 -6.26
CA LEU A 168 10.92 10.12 -6.37
C LEU A 168 11.85 10.16 -5.14
N ARG A 169 11.41 10.80 -4.07
CA ARG A 169 12.13 10.79 -2.79
C ARG A 169 12.04 9.41 -2.15
N SER A 170 13.10 9.01 -1.45
CA SER A 170 13.21 7.66 -0.88
C SER A 170 13.06 6.59 -1.96
N GLN A 171 12.18 5.64 -1.75
CA GLN A 171 11.84 4.56 -2.68
C GLN A 171 10.73 4.96 -3.68
N GLY A 172 10.22 6.18 -3.52
CA GLY A 172 9.24 6.80 -4.41
C GLY A 172 7.80 6.46 -4.12
N TYR A 173 6.93 7.39 -4.52
CA TYR A 173 5.47 7.26 -4.42
C TYR A 173 4.81 7.52 -5.76
N LEU A 174 3.75 6.76 -6.06
CA LEU A 174 2.79 7.15 -7.10
C LEU A 174 1.50 7.60 -6.41
N ILE A 175 1.13 8.86 -6.64
CA ILE A 175 -0.07 9.49 -6.09
C ILE A 175 -1.09 9.61 -7.22
N ILE A 176 -2.25 8.98 -7.05
CA ILE A 176 -3.34 8.90 -8.01
C ILE A 176 -4.52 9.68 -7.41
N THR A 177 -4.89 10.80 -8.02
CA THR A 177 -5.92 11.71 -7.51
C THR A 177 -7.04 11.90 -8.51
N PRO A 178 -8.31 12.03 -8.06
CA PRO A 178 -9.43 12.30 -8.96
C PRO A 178 -9.20 13.54 -9.81
N LYS A 179 -9.59 13.47 -11.09
CA LYS A 179 -9.66 14.66 -11.97
C LYS A 179 -10.77 15.58 -11.50
N LEU A 180 -10.51 16.89 -11.52
CA LEU A 180 -11.48 17.94 -11.18
C LEU A 180 -12.47 18.19 -12.32
#